data_b5c5083ef05329ad0e4d1ceff83ca164
#
_entry.id   b5c5083ef05329ad0e4d1ceff83ca164
#
_cell.length_a   1.000
_cell.length_b   1.000
_cell.length_c   1.000
_cell.angle_alpha   90.00
_cell.angle_beta   90.00
_cell.angle_gamma   90.00
#
_symmetry.space_group_name_H-M   'P 1'
#
loop_
_entity.id
_entity.type
_entity.pdbx_description
1 polymer ?
#
loop_
_entity_poly.entity_id
_entity_poly.type
_entity_poly.pdbx_seq_one_letter_code
_entity_poly.pdbx_strand_id
1 'polypeptide(L)'
;MEYETGIKIRKKEWDVFVFGDANIDLIIPNVKHLPCAGQEELVDTMKTFVGGGAALFTLGLGRLGMHCAFQGVIGDDLYGEFILQEFKEKNIDTRFVSKSKETGTGIPTAKHWRRFRRRKFD
;
A
#
# COMPACT_ATOMS: atom_id res chain seq x y z
N MET A 1 3.52 31.02 -15.77
CA MET A 1 3.70 30.87 -17.23
C MET A 1 2.37 31.19 -17.88
N GLU A 2 2.32 32.23 -18.67
CA GLU A 2 1.14 32.57 -19.46
C GLU A 2 1.30 31.97 -20.84
N TYR A 3 0.31 31.18 -21.27
CA TYR A 3 0.20 30.78 -22.66
C TYR A 3 -0.58 31.84 -23.42
N GLU A 4 -0.30 32.04 -24.70
CA GLU A 4 -0.96 33.03 -25.60
C GLU A 4 -2.49 32.91 -25.65
N THR A 5 -3.07 31.82 -25.08
CA THR A 5 -4.50 31.60 -24.97
C THR A 5 -5.17 32.31 -23.80
N GLY A 6 -4.43 33.06 -22.96
CA GLY A 6 -4.98 33.74 -21.78
C GLY A 6 -5.43 32.81 -20.64
N ILE A 7 -5.14 31.54 -20.74
CA ILE A 7 -5.48 30.56 -19.71
C ILE A 7 -4.44 30.64 -18.58
N LYS A 8 -4.84 31.17 -17.41
CA LYS A 8 -4.03 31.11 -16.21
C LYS A 8 -4.01 29.70 -15.67
N ILE A 9 -2.89 29.00 -15.80
CA ILE A 9 -2.70 27.71 -15.14
C ILE A 9 -2.51 27.98 -13.65
N ARG A 10 -3.42 27.47 -12.81
CA ARG A 10 -3.25 27.51 -11.36
C ARG A 10 -1.98 26.75 -10.98
N LYS A 11 -1.26 27.28 -10.00
CA LYS A 11 -0.11 26.58 -9.40
C LYS A 11 -0.57 25.18 -8.99
N LYS A 12 0.11 24.16 -9.46
CA LYS A 12 -0.19 22.76 -9.07
C LYS A 12 0.04 22.61 -7.58
N GLU A 13 -0.93 22.05 -6.88
CA GLU A 13 -0.78 21.70 -5.48
C GLU A 13 -0.02 20.38 -5.35
N TRP A 14 -0.25 19.43 -6.27
CA TRP A 14 0.43 18.14 -6.35
C TRP A 14 0.99 17.88 -7.74
N ASP A 15 2.05 17.09 -7.79
CA ASP A 15 2.58 16.55 -9.05
C ASP A 15 1.70 15.42 -9.55
N VAL A 16 1.25 14.55 -8.62
CA VAL A 16 0.42 13.38 -8.92
C VAL A 16 -0.69 13.24 -7.88
N PHE A 17 -1.89 12.99 -8.35
CA PHE A 17 -3.04 12.62 -7.55
C PHE A 17 -3.39 11.16 -7.83
N VAL A 18 -3.31 10.30 -6.82
CA VAL A 18 -3.54 8.86 -6.93
C VAL A 18 -4.81 8.49 -6.19
N PHE A 19 -5.63 7.65 -6.80
CA PHE A 19 -6.78 7.06 -6.12
C PHE A 19 -6.78 5.55 -6.28
N GLY A 20 -7.21 4.85 -5.25
CA GLY A 20 -7.29 3.39 -5.28
C GLY A 20 -7.17 2.74 -3.92
N ASP A 21 -6.64 1.53 -3.92
CA ASP A 21 -6.55 0.67 -2.75
C ASP A 21 -5.31 0.96 -1.89
N ALA A 22 -5.50 0.83 -0.60
CA ALA A 22 -4.46 0.78 0.40
C ALA A 22 -4.79 -0.34 1.39
N ASN A 23 -3.90 -1.29 1.52
CA ASN A 23 -4.06 -2.49 2.32
C ASN A 23 -2.85 -2.70 3.23
N ILE A 24 -2.89 -3.74 4.04
CA ILE A 24 -1.77 -4.19 4.85
C ILE A 24 -1.28 -5.54 4.36
N ASP A 25 0.01 -5.63 4.12
CA ASP A 25 0.68 -6.90 3.87
C ASP A 25 1.36 -7.37 5.17
N LEU A 26 0.93 -8.52 5.68
CA LEU A 26 1.56 -9.22 6.79
C LEU A 26 2.50 -10.28 6.22
N ILE A 27 3.79 -10.09 6.42
CA ILE A 27 4.83 -10.99 5.90
C ILE A 27 5.45 -11.77 7.04
N ILE A 28 5.35 -13.07 6.97
CA ILE A 28 5.99 -14.00 7.88
C ILE A 28 7.20 -14.60 7.17
N PRO A 29 8.42 -14.14 7.46
CA PRO A 29 9.61 -14.67 6.82
C PRO A 29 9.98 -16.05 7.39
N ASN A 30 10.71 -16.83 6.61
CA ASN A 30 11.33 -18.09 7.03
C ASN A 30 10.36 -19.17 7.54
N VAL A 31 9.13 -19.19 7.01
CA VAL A 31 8.20 -20.30 7.29
C VAL A 31 8.77 -21.59 6.72
N LYS A 32 9.08 -22.54 7.59
CA LYS A 32 9.66 -23.85 7.20
C LYS A 32 8.59 -24.76 6.61
N HIS A 33 7.41 -24.74 7.18
CA HIS A 33 6.28 -25.57 6.77
C HIS A 33 5.00 -24.75 6.80
N LEU A 34 4.10 -25.00 5.86
CA LEU A 34 2.74 -24.47 5.95
C LEU A 34 1.89 -25.47 6.75
N PRO A 35 1.15 -25.00 7.76
CA PRO A 35 0.30 -25.88 8.53
C PRO A 35 -0.80 -26.47 7.64
N CYS A 36 -1.11 -27.73 7.87
CA CYS A 36 -2.29 -28.36 7.29
C CYS A 36 -3.57 -27.83 7.95
N ALA A 37 -4.71 -28.08 7.33
CA ALA A 37 -6.00 -27.67 7.90
C ALA A 37 -6.16 -28.23 9.34
N GLY A 38 -6.46 -27.34 10.30
CA GLY A 38 -6.59 -27.68 11.71
C GLY A 38 -5.27 -27.76 12.51
N GLN A 39 -4.14 -27.43 11.89
CA GLN A 39 -2.83 -27.35 12.56
C GLN A 39 -2.40 -25.89 12.71
N GLU A 40 -1.57 -25.64 13.71
CA GLU A 40 -0.94 -24.35 13.98
C GLU A 40 0.57 -24.45 13.78
N GLU A 41 1.18 -23.39 13.32
CA GLU A 41 2.64 -23.24 13.24
C GLU A 41 3.04 -21.98 13.97
N LEU A 42 3.96 -22.11 14.92
CA LEU A 42 4.54 -20.95 15.61
C LEU A 42 5.57 -20.29 14.73
N VAL A 43 5.48 -18.96 14.62
CA VAL A 43 6.43 -18.15 13.86
C VAL A 43 7.17 -17.19 14.77
N ASP A 44 8.43 -17.01 14.51
CA ASP A 44 9.29 -16.17 15.36
C ASP A 44 9.05 -14.68 15.15
N THR A 45 8.62 -14.31 13.95
CA THR A 45 8.44 -12.90 13.59
C THR A 45 7.42 -12.72 12.46
N MET A 46 6.77 -11.58 12.50
CA MET A 46 5.88 -11.10 11.44
C MET A 46 6.17 -9.63 11.18
N LYS A 47 6.21 -9.23 9.92
CA LYS A 47 6.44 -7.86 9.51
C LYS A 47 5.19 -7.30 8.84
N THR A 48 4.89 -6.06 9.16
CA THR A 48 3.75 -5.32 8.61
C THR A 48 4.25 -4.30 7.59
N PHE A 49 3.65 -4.27 6.42
CA PHE A 49 3.93 -3.31 5.36
C PHE A 49 2.64 -2.75 4.79
N VAL A 50 2.72 -1.56 4.22
CA VAL A 50 1.64 -1.08 3.37
C VAL A 50 1.62 -1.90 2.09
N GLY A 51 0.45 -2.39 1.73
CA GLY A 51 0.14 -3.05 0.47
C GLY A 51 -0.90 -2.27 -0.34
N GLY A 52 -1.32 -2.86 -1.43
CA GLY A 52 -2.21 -2.23 -2.40
C GLY A 52 -1.47 -1.50 -3.51
N GLY A 53 -1.84 -1.75 -4.75
CA GLY A 53 -1.10 -1.25 -5.90
C GLY A 53 -1.01 0.27 -5.95
N ALA A 54 -2.13 0.95 -5.67
CA ALA A 54 -2.18 2.42 -5.66
C ALA A 54 -1.36 3.01 -4.51
N ALA A 55 -1.44 2.44 -3.30
CA ALA A 55 -0.67 2.91 -2.16
C ALA A 55 0.83 2.71 -2.36
N LEU A 56 1.27 1.56 -2.85
CA LEU A 56 2.68 1.27 -3.13
C LEU A 56 3.25 2.21 -4.21
N PHE A 57 2.48 2.47 -5.26
CA PHE A 57 2.85 3.43 -6.29
C PHE A 57 3.06 4.83 -5.70
N THR A 58 2.11 5.29 -4.87
CA THR A 58 2.19 6.60 -4.22
C THR A 58 3.39 6.71 -3.29
N LEU A 59 3.65 5.69 -2.46
CA LEU A 59 4.84 5.63 -1.60
C LEU A 59 6.13 5.67 -2.42
N GLY A 60 6.16 4.99 -3.57
CA GLY A 60 7.29 5.02 -4.51
C GLY A 60 7.55 6.44 -5.02
N LEU A 61 6.52 7.14 -5.46
CA LEU A 61 6.62 8.52 -5.90
C LEU A 61 7.09 9.48 -4.79
N GLY A 62 6.55 9.30 -3.57
CA GLY A 62 6.97 10.07 -2.40
C GLY A 62 8.45 9.88 -2.08
N ARG A 63 8.98 8.65 -2.19
CA ARG A 63 10.41 8.36 -2.04
C ARG A 63 11.28 9.02 -3.09
N LEU A 64 10.74 9.25 -4.29
CA LEU A 64 11.40 10.00 -5.37
C LEU A 64 11.30 11.52 -5.21
N GLY A 65 10.67 11.99 -4.13
CA GLY A 65 10.53 13.42 -3.84
C GLY A 65 9.37 14.11 -4.56
N MET A 66 8.46 13.35 -5.17
CA MET A 66 7.28 13.93 -5.82
C MET A 66 6.23 14.30 -4.78
N HIS A 67 5.54 15.41 -5.03
CA HIS A 67 4.43 15.88 -4.20
C HIS A 67 3.14 15.18 -4.61
N CYS A 68 2.69 14.23 -3.79
CA CYS A 68 1.55 13.37 -4.11
C CYS A 68 0.40 13.57 -3.14
N ALA A 69 -0.83 13.41 -3.64
CA ALA A 69 -2.01 13.19 -2.83
C ALA A 69 -2.56 11.80 -3.08
N PHE A 70 -3.14 11.20 -2.06
CA PHE A 70 -3.79 9.90 -2.15
C PHE A 70 -5.25 9.98 -1.74
N GLN A 71 -6.11 9.35 -2.54
CA GLN A 71 -7.53 9.16 -2.24
C GLN A 71 -7.84 7.67 -2.16
N GLY A 72 -8.44 7.26 -1.07
CA GLY A 72 -8.85 5.88 -0.85
C GLY A 72 -9.63 5.73 0.44
N VAL A 73 -10.01 4.50 0.74
CA VAL A 73 -10.74 4.16 1.97
C VAL A 73 -9.90 3.16 2.76
N ILE A 74 -9.72 3.43 4.03
CA ILE A 74 -9.08 2.56 5.01
C ILE A 74 -10.05 2.28 6.17
N GLY A 75 -9.76 1.30 7.00
CA GLY A 75 -10.52 1.10 8.24
C GLY A 75 -10.20 2.16 9.30
N ASP A 76 -11.16 2.39 10.20
CA ASP A 76 -10.91 3.15 11.42
C ASP A 76 -10.32 2.23 12.49
N ASP A 77 -9.11 1.75 12.23
CA ASP A 77 -8.40 0.75 13.01
C ASP A 77 -6.87 1.00 13.03
N LEU A 78 -6.14 0.19 13.79
CA LEU A 78 -4.68 0.31 13.92
C LEU A 78 -3.94 0.18 12.58
N TYR A 79 -4.43 -0.62 11.67
CA TYR A 79 -3.83 -0.78 10.35
C TYR A 79 -4.07 0.42 9.45
N GLY A 80 -5.24 1.04 9.55
CA GLY A 80 -5.52 2.32 8.90
C GLY A 80 -4.59 3.42 9.39
N GLU A 81 -4.37 3.52 10.70
CA GLU A 81 -3.41 4.47 11.26
C GLU A 81 -1.98 4.20 10.80
N PHE A 82 -1.58 2.93 10.71
CA PHE A 82 -0.28 2.55 10.18
C PHE A 82 -0.08 3.05 8.74
N ILE A 83 -1.07 2.87 7.87
CA ILE A 83 -1.01 3.38 6.48
C ILE A 83 -0.85 4.90 6.46
N LEU A 84 -1.64 5.62 7.26
CA LEU A 84 -1.56 7.08 7.34
C LEU A 84 -0.19 7.56 7.83
N GLN A 85 0.40 6.87 8.80
CA GLN A 85 1.72 7.19 9.31
C GLN A 85 2.79 7.00 8.22
N GLU A 86 2.77 5.90 7.49
CA GLU A 86 3.69 5.64 6.38
C GLU A 86 3.57 6.70 5.27
N PHE A 87 2.35 7.11 4.94
CA PHE A 87 2.10 8.19 3.99
C PHE A 87 2.67 9.52 4.48
N LYS A 88 2.43 9.85 5.74
CA LYS A 88 2.93 11.09 6.36
C LYS A 88 4.45 11.17 6.36
N GLU A 89 5.14 10.06 6.64
CA GLU A 89 6.60 9.99 6.61
C GLU A 89 7.19 10.25 5.21
N LYS A 90 6.41 10.04 4.16
CA LYS A 90 6.79 10.34 2.77
C LYS A 90 6.18 11.63 2.24
N ASN A 91 5.64 12.48 3.12
CA ASN A 91 5.00 13.77 2.78
C ASN A 91 3.86 13.62 1.76
N ILE A 92 3.13 12.51 1.80
CA ILE A 92 1.95 12.29 0.97
C ILE A 92 0.76 12.97 1.64
N ASP A 93 0.01 13.74 0.85
CA ASP A 93 -1.20 14.39 1.30
C ASP A 93 -2.34 13.38 1.46
N THR A 94 -2.81 13.22 2.68
CA THR A 94 -3.84 12.25 3.06
C THR A 94 -5.21 12.86 3.32
N ARG A 95 -5.42 14.15 2.98
CA ARG A 95 -6.70 14.85 3.21
C ARG A 95 -7.91 14.18 2.54
N PHE A 96 -7.67 13.38 1.51
CA PHE A 96 -8.69 12.68 0.73
C PHE A 96 -8.85 11.21 1.12
N VAL A 97 -8.15 10.76 2.14
CA VAL A 97 -8.32 9.41 2.69
C VAL A 97 -9.52 9.41 3.63
N SER A 98 -10.47 8.51 3.37
CA SER A 98 -11.64 8.31 4.21
C SER A 98 -11.44 7.11 5.14
N LYS A 99 -11.93 7.21 6.37
CA LYS A 99 -11.98 6.09 7.32
C LYS A 99 -13.36 5.45 7.34
N SER A 100 -13.43 4.15 7.20
CA SER A 100 -14.66 3.37 7.34
C SER A 100 -14.76 2.80 8.75
N LYS A 101 -15.93 2.96 9.37
CA LYS A 101 -16.27 2.28 10.62
C LYS A 101 -16.96 0.94 10.42
N GLU A 102 -17.42 0.68 9.21
CA GLU A 102 -18.16 -0.52 8.85
C GLU A 102 -17.25 -1.65 8.38
N THR A 103 -16.15 -1.29 7.74
CA THR A 103 -15.17 -2.24 7.21
C THR A 103 -13.78 -1.94 7.75
N GLY A 104 -13.07 -2.98 8.18
CA GLY A 104 -11.67 -2.86 8.57
C GLY A 104 -10.73 -2.60 7.39
N THR A 105 -9.52 -2.19 7.70
CA THR A 105 -8.44 -2.09 6.69
C THR A 105 -8.20 -3.46 6.06
N GLY A 106 -8.13 -3.51 4.73
CA GLY A 106 -7.94 -4.76 3.99
C GLY A 106 -6.61 -5.43 4.32
N ILE A 107 -6.67 -6.73 4.58
CA ILE A 107 -5.50 -7.60 4.76
C ILE A 107 -5.66 -8.75 3.77
N PRO A 108 -5.14 -8.61 2.53
CA PRO A 108 -5.24 -9.67 1.54
C PRO A 108 -4.52 -10.93 2.02
N THR A 109 -5.19 -12.08 1.91
CA THR A 109 -4.58 -13.36 2.20
C THR A 109 -4.23 -14.04 0.89
N ALA A 110 -2.94 -14.13 0.59
CA ALA A 110 -2.46 -14.85 -0.58
C ALA A 110 -1.67 -16.08 -0.16
N LYS A 111 -2.15 -17.27 -0.53
CA LYS A 111 -1.33 -18.48 -0.48
C LYS A 111 -0.47 -18.52 -1.74
N HIS A 112 0.77 -18.09 -1.62
CA HIS A 112 1.71 -18.18 -2.73
C HIS A 112 2.50 -19.47 -2.62
N TRP A 113 2.00 -20.52 -3.25
CA TRP A 113 2.74 -21.75 -3.45
C TRP A 113 3.46 -21.69 -4.79
N ARG A 114 4.69 -21.16 -4.83
CA ARG A 114 5.56 -21.36 -5.98
C ARG A 114 6.22 -22.74 -5.87
N ARG A 115 5.66 -23.74 -6.51
CA ARG A 115 6.42 -24.90 -6.93
C ARG A 115 7.40 -24.40 -8.00
N PHE A 116 8.64 -24.08 -7.63
CA PHE A 116 9.72 -23.90 -8.60
C PHE A 116 9.88 -25.23 -9.34
N ARG A 117 9.19 -25.41 -10.47
CA ARG A 117 9.64 -26.38 -11.47
C ARG A 117 10.93 -25.82 -12.02
N ARG A 118 12.08 -26.38 -11.62
CA ARG A 118 13.30 -26.29 -12.42
C ARG A 118 12.91 -26.78 -13.82
N ARG A 119 12.83 -25.90 -14.78
CA ARG A 119 12.90 -26.32 -16.18
C ARG A 119 14.32 -26.83 -16.34
N LYS A 120 14.46 -28.14 -16.50
CA LYS A 120 15.67 -28.71 -17.11
C LYS A 120 15.67 -28.16 -18.52
N PHE A 121 16.65 -27.36 -18.83
CA PHE A 121 17.02 -27.09 -20.19
C PHE A 121 17.82 -28.33 -20.62
N ASP A 122 17.21 -29.16 -21.43
CA ASP A 122 17.92 -30.17 -22.22
C ASP A 122 18.52 -29.47 -23.42
#